data_367694babf34f101761f7c11f145c3cc
#
_entry.id   367694babf34f101761f7c11f145c3cc
#
_cell.length_a   1.000
_cell.length_b   1.000
_cell.length_c   1.000
_cell.angle_alpha   90.00
_cell.angle_beta   90.00
_cell.angle_gamma   90.00
#
_symmetry.space_group_name_H-M   'P 1'
#
loop_
_entity.id
_entity.type
_entity.pdbx_description
1 polymer ?
#
loop_
_entity_poly.entity_id
_entity_poly.type
_entity_poly.pdbx_seq_one_letter_code
_entity_poly.pdbx_strand_id
1 'polypeptide(L)'
;MELVDLSVPVETGMPVYPGDPEVSVGPALTVARDGVNVLALHLGSQSGTHVDAPYHVDDRLPRLDELPLERFAGRATVVDARGLGPRAPIGPAAFAAVEGGIVLVATGWSRHWGSPAYEAHPYLTEEAAALLVERGVRTVGVDALSVDPTPAEDFPAHRVLCGAHAVIAENLANLGRLVEAQAAGLAVEVWLMPLRLTGADGAPVRAVARLG
;
A
#
# COMPACT_ATOMS: atom_id res chain seq x y z
N MET A 1 7.51 18.81 -14.01
CA MET A 1 6.47 17.98 -13.36
C MET A 1 6.61 16.57 -13.92
N GLU A 2 6.91 15.62 -13.07
CA GLU A 2 7.01 14.18 -13.41
C GLU A 2 5.93 13.43 -12.63
N LEU A 3 5.25 12.50 -13.29
CA LEU A 3 4.34 11.55 -12.63
C LEU A 3 5.01 10.18 -12.59
N VAL A 4 4.96 9.54 -11.43
CA VAL A 4 5.49 8.19 -11.19
C VAL A 4 4.31 7.26 -10.87
N ASP A 5 4.17 6.19 -11.63
CA ASP A 5 3.20 5.14 -11.33
C ASP A 5 3.72 4.27 -10.18
N LEU A 6 2.93 4.18 -9.13
CA LEU A 6 3.28 3.42 -7.93
C LEU A 6 2.49 2.11 -7.82
N SER A 7 1.80 1.70 -8.88
CA SER A 7 0.95 0.51 -8.86
C SER A 7 1.60 -0.69 -9.53
N VAL A 8 1.34 -1.87 -8.97
CA VAL A 8 1.60 -3.14 -9.64
C VAL A 8 0.50 -3.43 -10.66
N PRO A 9 0.78 -4.19 -11.74
CA PRO A 9 -0.26 -4.59 -12.70
C PRO A 9 -1.26 -5.56 -12.05
N VAL A 10 -2.54 -5.44 -12.43
CA VAL A 10 -3.60 -6.39 -12.06
C VAL A 10 -3.78 -7.38 -13.19
N GLU A 11 -3.49 -8.65 -12.94
CA GLU A 11 -3.55 -9.72 -13.93
C GLU A 11 -3.97 -11.05 -13.28
N THR A 12 -4.44 -11.99 -14.10
CA THR A 12 -4.82 -13.33 -13.63
C THR A 12 -3.62 -14.04 -12.99
N GLY A 13 -3.82 -14.55 -11.77
CA GLY A 13 -2.79 -15.28 -11.04
C GLY A 13 -1.69 -14.41 -10.42
N MET A 14 -1.89 -13.10 -10.35
CA MET A 14 -1.00 -12.21 -9.61
C MET A 14 -0.91 -12.62 -8.12
N PRO A 15 0.16 -12.25 -7.39
CA PRO A 15 0.27 -12.51 -5.96
C PRO A 15 -0.89 -11.90 -5.18
N VAL A 16 -1.41 -12.66 -4.23
CA VAL A 16 -2.36 -12.21 -3.21
C VAL A 16 -1.85 -12.67 -1.84
N TYR A 17 -2.35 -12.06 -0.77
CA TYR A 17 -2.03 -12.54 0.58
C TYR A 17 -2.55 -13.98 0.75
N PRO A 18 -1.83 -14.89 1.44
CA PRO A 18 -2.28 -16.27 1.63
C PRO A 18 -3.66 -16.35 2.27
N GLY A 19 -4.63 -16.90 1.52
CA GLY A 19 -6.03 -17.03 1.94
C GLY A 19 -7.00 -16.03 1.32
N ASP A 20 -6.49 -14.99 0.68
CA ASP A 20 -7.32 -14.00 -0.03
C ASP A 20 -7.87 -14.55 -1.35
N PRO A 21 -8.95 -13.94 -1.87
CA PRO A 21 -9.51 -14.30 -3.17
C PRO A 21 -8.50 -14.21 -4.30
N GLU A 22 -8.39 -15.26 -5.10
CA GLU A 22 -7.56 -15.25 -6.31
C GLU A 22 -8.07 -14.23 -7.33
N VAL A 23 -7.13 -13.60 -8.04
CA VAL A 23 -7.46 -12.64 -9.10
C VAL A 23 -7.62 -13.35 -10.43
N SER A 24 -8.74 -13.07 -11.12
CA SER A 24 -8.93 -13.46 -12.51
C SER A 24 -9.43 -12.28 -13.35
N VAL A 25 -8.79 -12.11 -14.51
CA VAL A 25 -9.10 -11.07 -15.49
C VAL A 25 -9.26 -11.74 -16.85
N GLY A 26 -10.40 -11.54 -17.50
CA GLY A 26 -10.67 -12.15 -18.79
C GLY A 26 -11.71 -11.38 -19.59
N PRO A 27 -11.82 -11.65 -20.92
CA PRO A 27 -12.79 -10.96 -21.77
C PRO A 27 -14.22 -11.41 -21.44
N ALA A 28 -15.06 -10.46 -21.04
CA ALA A 28 -16.52 -10.63 -20.98
C ALA A 28 -17.14 -10.43 -22.36
N LEU A 29 -16.75 -9.36 -23.07
CA LEU A 29 -17.17 -9.03 -24.42
C LEU A 29 -15.94 -8.80 -25.30
N THR A 30 -16.08 -9.07 -26.60
CA THR A 30 -15.03 -8.83 -27.60
C THR A 30 -15.58 -8.10 -28.81
N VAL A 31 -14.77 -7.26 -29.45
CA VAL A 31 -15.18 -6.54 -30.68
C VAL A 31 -15.66 -7.51 -31.74
N ALA A 32 -15.00 -8.63 -31.94
CA ALA A 32 -15.32 -9.62 -32.94
C ALA A 32 -16.72 -10.25 -32.80
N ARG A 33 -17.19 -10.40 -31.55
CA ARG A 33 -18.48 -11.03 -31.23
C ARG A 33 -19.56 -10.02 -30.89
N ASP A 34 -19.19 -8.96 -30.16
CA ASP A 34 -20.13 -8.10 -29.42
C ASP A 34 -20.02 -6.62 -29.87
N GLY A 35 -19.05 -6.28 -30.74
CA GLY A 35 -18.81 -4.92 -31.22
C GLY A 35 -18.03 -4.01 -30.25
N VAL A 36 -17.74 -4.47 -29.01
CA VAL A 36 -16.98 -3.75 -27.98
C VAL A 36 -16.11 -4.73 -27.20
N ASN A 37 -15.06 -4.21 -26.57
CA ASN A 37 -14.26 -4.99 -25.62
C ASN A 37 -14.63 -4.61 -24.19
N VAL A 38 -14.92 -5.61 -23.35
CA VAL A 38 -15.13 -5.47 -21.90
C VAL A 38 -14.41 -6.59 -21.18
N LEU A 39 -13.64 -6.26 -20.15
CA LEU A 39 -13.05 -7.25 -19.24
C LEU A 39 -13.99 -7.54 -18.07
N ALA A 40 -14.11 -8.81 -17.69
CA ALA A 40 -14.61 -9.22 -16.40
C ALA A 40 -13.45 -9.28 -15.42
N LEU A 41 -13.66 -8.76 -14.22
CA LEU A 41 -12.69 -8.76 -13.14
C LEU A 41 -13.29 -9.51 -11.95
N HIS A 42 -12.54 -10.46 -11.39
CA HIS A 42 -12.79 -11.06 -10.09
C HIS A 42 -11.55 -10.83 -9.23
N LEU A 43 -11.70 -10.10 -8.14
CA LEU A 43 -10.60 -9.73 -7.27
C LEU A 43 -11.12 -9.37 -5.86
N GLY A 44 -10.28 -9.54 -4.85
CA GLY A 44 -10.56 -9.09 -3.48
C GLY A 44 -10.28 -7.60 -3.32
N SER A 45 -10.77 -7.01 -2.23
CA SER A 45 -10.49 -5.62 -1.84
C SER A 45 -9.00 -5.36 -1.62
N GLN A 46 -8.24 -6.40 -1.25
CA GLN A 46 -6.81 -6.38 -0.94
C GLN A 46 -5.92 -6.80 -2.14
N SER A 47 -6.46 -6.74 -3.37
CA SER A 47 -5.73 -7.21 -4.56
C SER A 47 -4.82 -6.13 -5.15
N GLY A 48 -3.56 -6.48 -5.41
CA GLY A 48 -2.56 -5.62 -6.03
C GLY A 48 -2.17 -4.43 -5.15
N THR A 49 -1.90 -3.28 -5.75
CA THR A 49 -1.72 -2.05 -4.99
C THR A 49 -3.08 -1.59 -4.47
N HIS A 50 -3.22 -1.54 -3.17
CA HIS A 50 -4.50 -1.26 -2.49
C HIS A 50 -4.29 -0.40 -1.26
N VAL A 51 -5.38 0.00 -0.64
CA VAL A 51 -5.40 0.64 0.68
C VAL A 51 -6.35 -0.10 1.61
N ASP A 52 -5.97 -0.17 2.89
CA ASP A 52 -6.77 -0.70 3.99
C ASP A 52 -7.39 0.43 4.77
N ALA A 53 -8.68 0.30 5.04
CA ALA A 53 -9.36 1.10 6.03
C ALA A 53 -9.19 0.49 7.44
N PRO A 54 -9.34 1.27 8.51
CA PRO A 54 -9.32 0.75 9.88
C PRO A 54 -10.23 -0.46 10.10
N TYR A 55 -11.38 -0.52 9.44
CA TYR A 55 -12.33 -1.64 9.46
C TYR A 55 -11.71 -2.99 9.08
N HIS A 56 -10.61 -2.99 8.33
CA HIS A 56 -9.91 -4.23 7.90
C HIS A 56 -9.54 -5.16 9.07
N VAL A 57 -9.21 -4.61 10.22
CA VAL A 57 -8.77 -5.37 11.40
C VAL A 57 -9.74 -5.31 12.60
N ASP A 58 -10.75 -4.45 12.56
CA ASP A 58 -11.75 -4.32 13.63
C ASP A 58 -13.08 -3.78 13.08
N ASP A 59 -14.14 -4.58 13.20
CA ASP A 59 -15.50 -4.28 12.72
C ASP A 59 -16.11 -2.99 13.31
N ARG A 60 -15.53 -2.47 14.38
CA ARG A 60 -16.00 -1.26 15.08
C ARG A 60 -15.35 0.02 14.54
N LEU A 61 -14.34 -0.10 13.71
CA LEU A 61 -13.57 1.01 13.16
C LEU A 61 -14.15 1.51 11.84
N PRO A 62 -13.76 2.73 11.39
CA PRO A 62 -14.29 3.31 10.16
C PRO A 62 -13.99 2.48 8.92
N ARG A 63 -15.00 2.39 8.06
CA ARG A 63 -14.91 1.79 6.73
C ARG A 63 -14.30 2.73 5.71
N LEU A 64 -13.92 2.21 4.57
CA LEU A 64 -13.24 2.96 3.53
C LEU A 64 -14.00 4.21 3.07
N ASP A 65 -15.30 4.09 2.85
CA ASP A 65 -16.16 5.17 2.37
C ASP A 65 -16.56 6.19 3.46
N GLU A 66 -16.17 5.93 4.71
CA GLU A 66 -16.33 6.83 5.85
C GLU A 66 -15.09 7.71 6.12
N LEU A 67 -13.96 7.42 5.44
CA LEU A 67 -12.73 8.14 5.65
C LEU A 67 -12.65 9.44 4.81
N PRO A 68 -12.05 10.52 5.36
CA PRO A 68 -11.85 11.75 4.61
C PRO A 68 -10.80 11.56 3.50
N LEU A 69 -11.01 12.24 2.36
CA LEU A 69 -10.14 12.09 1.18
C LEU A 69 -8.68 12.50 1.41
N GLU A 70 -8.43 13.35 2.39
CA GLU A 70 -7.09 13.78 2.81
C GLU A 70 -6.23 12.62 3.34
N ARG A 71 -6.83 11.45 3.62
CA ARG A 71 -6.09 10.23 3.94
C ARG A 71 -5.40 9.63 2.71
N PHE A 72 -5.96 9.90 1.53
CA PHE A 72 -5.54 9.25 0.29
C PHE A 72 -4.71 10.15 -0.64
N ALA A 73 -4.51 11.41 -0.29
CA ALA A 73 -3.71 12.33 -1.12
C ALA A 73 -3.03 13.41 -0.30
N GLY A 74 -1.84 13.80 -0.71
CA GLY A 74 -1.09 14.88 -0.08
C GLY A 74 0.42 14.75 -0.23
N ARG A 75 1.14 15.62 0.47
CA ARG A 75 2.59 15.51 0.58
C ARG A 75 2.97 14.27 1.35
N ALA A 76 3.98 13.56 0.84
CA ALA A 76 4.51 12.36 1.47
C ALA A 76 5.97 12.55 1.88
N THR A 77 6.33 11.96 3.03
CA THR A 77 7.72 11.73 3.42
C THR A 77 8.09 10.32 3.01
N VAL A 78 9.20 10.16 2.30
CA VAL A 78 9.69 8.84 1.88
C VAL A 78 10.84 8.43 2.80
N VAL A 79 10.66 7.29 3.45
CA VAL A 79 11.67 6.68 4.32
C VAL A 79 12.43 5.63 3.51
N ASP A 80 13.75 5.80 3.39
CA ASP A 80 14.60 4.84 2.69
C ASP A 80 14.99 3.69 3.64
N ALA A 81 14.33 2.55 3.46
CA ALA A 81 14.61 1.30 4.15
C ALA A 81 15.20 0.23 3.19
N ARG A 82 15.72 0.65 2.02
CA ARG A 82 16.32 -0.26 1.05
C ARG A 82 17.60 -0.88 1.59
N GLY A 83 17.91 -2.08 1.11
CA GLY A 83 19.10 -2.82 1.55
C GLY A 83 18.90 -3.70 2.76
N LEU A 84 17.73 -3.69 3.37
CA LEU A 84 17.36 -4.67 4.38
C LEU A 84 17.21 -6.06 3.76
N GLY A 85 17.56 -7.08 4.54
CA GLY A 85 17.40 -8.48 4.14
C GLY A 85 15.97 -8.99 4.30
N PRO A 86 15.73 -10.25 3.87
CA PRO A 86 14.43 -10.90 4.06
C PRO A 86 13.99 -10.88 5.53
N ARG A 87 12.70 -10.62 5.77
CA ARG A 87 12.07 -10.60 7.09
C ARG A 87 12.77 -9.68 8.11
N ALA A 88 13.48 -8.65 7.64
CA ALA A 88 14.14 -7.70 8.52
C ALA A 88 13.12 -6.74 9.16
N PRO A 89 13.18 -6.54 10.49
CA PRO A 89 12.32 -5.57 11.16
C PRO A 89 12.77 -4.13 10.87
N ILE A 90 11.82 -3.25 10.63
CA ILE A 90 12.00 -1.80 10.49
C ILE A 90 11.53 -1.16 11.79
N GLY A 91 12.50 -0.83 12.64
CA GLY A 91 12.22 -0.26 13.96
C GLY A 91 12.09 1.27 13.97
N PRO A 92 11.79 1.87 15.14
CA PRO A 92 11.52 3.30 15.31
C PRO A 92 12.63 4.23 14.80
N ALA A 93 13.88 3.78 14.82
CA ALA A 93 15.02 4.60 14.39
C ALA A 93 14.92 5.04 12.93
N ALA A 94 14.27 4.25 12.07
CA ALA A 94 14.04 4.60 10.67
C ALA A 94 13.11 5.82 10.50
N PHE A 95 12.31 6.13 11.50
CA PHE A 95 11.25 7.15 11.47
C PHE A 95 11.56 8.38 12.33
N ALA A 96 12.79 8.54 12.82
CA ALA A 96 13.16 9.60 13.77
C ALA A 96 12.89 11.01 13.24
N ALA A 97 12.97 11.23 11.92
CA ALA A 97 12.76 12.53 11.27
C ALA A 97 11.36 12.67 10.62
N VAL A 98 10.46 11.72 10.82
CA VAL A 98 9.11 11.76 10.24
C VAL A 98 8.22 12.68 11.07
N GLU A 99 7.44 13.53 10.39
CA GLU A 99 6.44 14.42 10.99
C GLU A 99 5.14 14.34 10.20
N GLY A 100 4.10 13.75 10.79
CA GLY A 100 2.72 13.79 10.31
C GLY A 100 2.47 13.30 8.87
N GLY A 101 1.22 13.43 8.44
CA GLY A 101 0.83 13.26 7.04
C GLY A 101 0.90 11.82 6.50
N ILE A 102 1.42 11.69 5.29
CA ILE A 102 1.58 10.43 4.57
C ILE A 102 3.06 10.02 4.60
N VAL A 103 3.34 8.79 4.97
CA VAL A 103 4.69 8.21 4.99
C VAL A 103 4.75 7.02 4.04
N LEU A 104 5.74 7.00 3.16
CA LEU A 104 6.01 5.88 2.28
C LEU A 104 7.34 5.22 2.67
N VAL A 105 7.32 3.93 2.92
CA VAL A 105 8.49 3.15 3.33
C VAL A 105 9.02 2.39 2.11
N ALA A 106 10.13 2.85 1.56
CA ALA A 106 10.78 2.24 0.41
C ALA A 106 11.71 1.11 0.87
N THR A 107 11.25 -0.12 0.84
CA THR A 107 12.06 -1.32 1.15
C THR A 107 12.83 -1.81 -0.07
N GLY A 108 12.39 -1.43 -1.27
CA GLY A 108 12.87 -1.95 -2.54
C GLY A 108 12.41 -3.40 -2.80
N TRP A 109 11.42 -3.88 -2.03
CA TRP A 109 10.97 -5.27 -2.11
C TRP A 109 10.05 -5.53 -3.31
N SER A 110 9.43 -4.50 -3.87
CA SER A 110 8.61 -4.60 -5.09
C SER A 110 9.34 -5.25 -6.28
N ARG A 111 10.68 -5.26 -6.27
CA ARG A 111 11.48 -6.01 -7.27
C ARG A 111 11.24 -7.52 -7.27
N HIS A 112 10.68 -8.05 -6.18
CA HIS A 112 10.36 -9.47 -6.02
C HIS A 112 8.91 -9.81 -6.38
N TRP A 113 8.11 -8.80 -6.82
CA TRP A 113 6.72 -9.03 -7.25
C TRP A 113 6.61 -10.22 -8.21
N GLY A 114 5.63 -11.10 -7.97
CA GLY A 114 5.42 -12.30 -8.77
C GLY A 114 6.37 -13.46 -8.48
N SER A 115 7.29 -13.33 -7.51
CA SER A 115 8.18 -14.42 -7.10
C SER A 115 7.88 -14.90 -5.68
N PRO A 116 8.23 -16.16 -5.32
CA PRO A 116 8.06 -16.67 -3.95
C PRO A 116 8.84 -15.87 -2.89
N ALA A 117 9.88 -15.14 -3.29
CA ALA A 117 10.65 -14.29 -2.39
C ALA A 117 9.84 -13.07 -1.91
N TYR A 118 8.73 -12.75 -2.56
CA TYR A 118 7.94 -11.56 -2.23
C TYR A 118 7.36 -11.62 -0.81
N GLU A 119 6.95 -12.79 -0.33
CA GLU A 119 6.42 -13.00 1.01
C GLU A 119 7.45 -12.79 2.14
N ALA A 120 8.75 -12.86 1.82
CA ALA A 120 9.81 -12.69 2.80
C ALA A 120 10.25 -11.23 2.97
N HIS A 121 9.34 -10.28 2.81
CA HIS A 121 9.61 -8.84 2.86
C HIS A 121 10.04 -8.33 4.26
N PRO A 122 10.74 -7.18 4.33
CA PRO A 122 10.89 -6.43 5.57
C PRO A 122 9.53 -5.93 6.07
N TYR A 123 9.40 -5.71 7.38
CA TYR A 123 8.14 -5.34 8.00
C TYR A 123 8.33 -4.29 9.11
N LEU A 124 7.28 -3.56 9.46
CA LEU A 124 7.30 -2.61 10.58
C LEU A 124 7.21 -3.34 11.92
N THR A 125 7.99 -2.90 12.89
CA THR A 125 7.75 -3.35 14.27
C THR A 125 6.56 -2.61 14.87
N GLU A 126 5.95 -3.19 15.92
CA GLU A 126 4.85 -2.56 16.65
C GLU A 126 5.25 -1.17 17.20
N GLU A 127 6.48 -1.05 17.70
CA GLU A 127 7.01 0.20 18.25
C GLU A 127 7.22 1.25 17.14
N ALA A 128 7.56 0.82 15.91
CA ALA A 128 7.66 1.71 14.77
C ALA A 128 6.28 2.25 14.36
N ALA A 129 5.28 1.37 14.31
CA ALA A 129 3.89 1.77 14.06
C ALA A 129 3.36 2.73 15.13
N ALA A 130 3.64 2.46 16.43
CA ALA A 130 3.27 3.33 17.55
C ALA A 130 3.92 4.72 17.43
N LEU A 131 5.21 4.78 17.09
CA LEU A 131 5.92 6.05 16.88
C LEU A 131 5.29 6.85 15.72
N LEU A 132 4.94 6.20 14.60
CA LEU A 132 4.29 6.87 13.47
C LEU A 132 2.95 7.48 13.89
N VAL A 133 2.14 6.76 14.65
CA VAL A 133 0.87 7.27 15.20
C VAL A 133 1.11 8.46 16.13
N GLU A 134 2.08 8.37 17.04
CA GLU A 134 2.46 9.46 17.96
C GLU A 134 2.89 10.71 17.18
N ARG A 135 3.61 10.56 16.07
CA ARG A 135 4.03 11.63 15.17
C ARG A 135 2.90 12.20 14.32
N GLY A 136 1.68 11.71 14.46
CA GLY A 136 0.51 12.20 13.72
C GLY A 136 0.43 11.71 12.28
N VAL A 137 1.17 10.64 11.92
CA VAL A 137 1.02 9.97 10.63
C VAL A 137 -0.38 9.39 10.51
N ARG A 138 -0.99 9.57 9.36
CA ARG A 138 -2.37 9.14 9.08
C ARG A 138 -2.47 8.16 7.93
N THR A 139 -1.39 8.01 7.16
CA THR A 139 -1.32 7.04 6.07
C THR A 139 0.11 6.52 5.97
N VAL A 140 0.26 5.22 5.96
CA VAL A 140 1.53 4.53 5.79
C VAL A 140 1.48 3.68 4.54
N GLY A 141 2.42 3.88 3.62
CA GLY A 141 2.53 3.04 2.42
C GLY A 141 3.83 2.24 2.40
N VAL A 142 3.79 1.03 1.83
CA VAL A 142 4.95 0.15 1.70
C VAL A 142 4.99 -0.53 0.33
N ASP A 143 6.20 -0.75 -0.20
CA ASP A 143 6.43 -1.50 -1.44
C ASP A 143 6.67 -3.00 -1.18
N ALA A 144 5.85 -3.56 -0.30
CA ALA A 144 5.87 -4.95 0.13
C ALA A 144 4.45 -5.49 0.25
N LEU A 145 4.32 -6.80 0.45
CA LEU A 145 3.03 -7.49 0.52
C LEU A 145 2.21 -7.07 1.73
N SER A 146 2.86 -6.75 2.84
CA SER A 146 2.22 -6.30 4.07
C SER A 146 3.14 -5.41 4.90
N VAL A 147 2.57 -4.58 5.78
CA VAL A 147 3.34 -3.86 6.81
C VAL A 147 3.75 -4.79 7.95
N ASP A 148 3.07 -5.91 8.17
CA ASP A 148 3.41 -6.98 9.13
C ASP A 148 4.15 -8.14 8.42
N PRO A 149 4.78 -9.08 9.13
CA PRO A 149 5.39 -10.26 8.52
C PRO A 149 4.38 -11.11 7.74
N THR A 150 4.83 -11.81 6.69
CA THR A 150 3.98 -12.76 5.93
C THR A 150 4.62 -14.17 5.93
N PRO A 151 3.86 -15.23 6.31
CA PRO A 151 2.57 -15.17 6.98
C PRO A 151 2.69 -14.63 8.42
N ALA A 152 1.62 -14.07 8.95
CA ALA A 152 1.53 -13.64 10.35
C ALA A 152 0.38 -14.36 11.05
N GLU A 153 0.58 -14.72 12.31
CA GLU A 153 -0.50 -15.18 13.21
C GLU A 153 -1.20 -14.00 13.87
N ASP A 154 -0.50 -12.89 13.96
CA ASP A 154 -0.93 -11.63 14.56
C ASP A 154 -0.46 -10.46 13.67
N PHE A 155 -1.19 -9.35 13.69
CA PHE A 155 -0.96 -8.17 12.86
C PHE A 155 -0.70 -6.92 13.71
N PRO A 156 0.44 -6.86 14.44
CA PRO A 156 0.68 -5.79 15.42
C PRO A 156 0.76 -4.40 14.78
N ALA A 157 1.43 -4.24 13.64
CA ALA A 157 1.51 -2.95 12.96
C ALA A 157 0.14 -2.51 12.42
N HIS A 158 -0.63 -3.41 11.79
CA HIS A 158 -2.00 -3.12 11.37
C HIS A 158 -2.87 -2.68 12.55
N ARG A 159 -2.85 -3.43 13.67
CA ARG A 159 -3.67 -3.08 14.84
C ARG A 159 -3.36 -1.71 15.39
N VAL A 160 -2.09 -1.35 15.47
CA VAL A 160 -1.67 -0.03 15.96
C VAL A 160 -2.09 1.07 14.99
N LEU A 161 -1.81 0.92 13.71
CA LEU A 161 -2.12 1.93 12.69
C LEU A 161 -3.64 2.09 12.51
N CYS A 162 -4.34 0.99 12.23
CA CYS A 162 -5.79 1.00 12.04
C CYS A 162 -6.54 1.42 13.31
N GLY A 163 -6.09 0.97 14.49
CA GLY A 163 -6.63 1.39 15.79
C GLY A 163 -6.53 2.89 16.03
N ALA A 164 -5.55 3.57 15.43
CA ALA A 164 -5.40 5.02 15.42
C ALA A 164 -6.09 5.68 14.22
N HIS A 165 -6.94 4.96 13.48
CA HIS A 165 -7.64 5.40 12.29
C HIS A 165 -6.69 5.83 11.15
N ALA A 166 -5.50 5.25 11.06
CA ALA A 166 -4.63 5.42 9.92
C ALA A 166 -5.04 4.48 8.76
N VAL A 167 -4.68 4.88 7.55
CA VAL A 167 -4.80 4.09 6.33
C VAL A 167 -3.46 3.39 6.09
N ILE A 168 -3.49 2.15 5.62
CA ILE A 168 -2.30 1.46 5.14
C ILE A 168 -2.40 1.34 3.61
N ALA A 169 -1.28 1.47 2.90
CA ALA A 169 -1.21 1.23 1.46
C ALA A 169 -0.12 0.20 1.19
N GLU A 170 -0.49 -0.89 0.54
CA GLU A 170 0.39 -2.04 0.33
C GLU A 170 0.63 -2.32 -1.15
N ASN A 171 1.66 -3.11 -1.43
CA ASN A 171 2.08 -3.45 -2.80
C ASN A 171 2.37 -2.22 -3.68
N LEU A 172 2.92 -1.15 -3.08
CA LEU A 172 3.40 -0.02 -3.87
C LEU A 172 4.61 -0.43 -4.71
N ALA A 173 4.83 0.28 -5.81
CA ALA A 173 5.97 0.07 -6.71
C ALA A 173 6.76 1.38 -6.90
N ASN A 174 7.97 1.27 -7.44
CA ASN A 174 8.79 2.40 -7.87
C ASN A 174 9.15 3.42 -6.77
N LEU A 175 9.03 3.09 -5.48
CA LEU A 175 9.35 4.01 -4.37
C LEU A 175 10.81 4.47 -4.38
N GLY A 176 11.74 3.71 -4.99
CA GLY A 176 13.13 4.12 -5.17
C GLY A 176 13.28 5.45 -5.92
N ARG A 177 12.41 5.73 -6.90
CA ARG A 177 12.37 7.02 -7.62
C ARG A 177 12.01 8.17 -6.69
N LEU A 178 11.12 7.93 -5.75
CA LEU A 178 10.69 8.93 -4.78
C LEU A 178 11.79 9.22 -3.75
N VAL A 179 12.54 8.19 -3.34
CA VAL A 179 13.73 8.36 -2.47
C VAL A 179 14.75 9.27 -3.14
N GLU A 180 15.06 9.00 -4.41
CA GLU A 180 16.01 9.80 -5.20
C GLU A 180 15.54 11.26 -5.37
N ALA A 181 14.25 11.44 -5.67
CA ALA A 181 13.65 12.76 -5.83
C ALA A 181 13.71 13.56 -4.52
N GLN A 182 13.31 12.96 -3.41
CA GLN A 182 13.35 13.59 -2.08
C GLN A 182 14.80 13.94 -1.68
N ALA A 183 15.77 13.07 -1.95
CA ALA A 183 17.19 13.33 -1.71
C ALA A 183 17.72 14.50 -2.56
N ALA A 184 17.16 14.71 -3.75
CA ALA A 184 17.43 15.86 -4.61
C ALA A 184 16.68 17.15 -4.20
N GLY A 185 15.93 17.12 -3.09
CA GLY A 185 15.18 18.27 -2.57
C GLY A 185 13.83 18.52 -3.25
N LEU A 186 13.35 17.58 -4.09
CA LEU A 186 12.03 17.69 -4.72
C LEU A 186 10.93 17.32 -3.73
N ALA A 187 9.80 18.00 -3.84
CA ALA A 187 8.60 17.61 -3.11
C ALA A 187 7.98 16.35 -3.72
N VAL A 188 7.51 15.45 -2.85
CA VAL A 188 6.76 14.25 -3.23
C VAL A 188 5.32 14.46 -2.82
N GLU A 189 4.41 14.41 -3.78
CA GLU A 189 2.97 14.39 -3.54
C GLU A 189 2.39 13.09 -4.10
N VAL A 190 1.45 12.48 -3.38
CA VAL A 190 0.88 11.18 -3.74
C VAL A 190 -0.63 11.20 -3.78
N TRP A 191 -1.19 10.33 -4.63
CA TRP A 191 -2.60 10.00 -4.73
C TRP A 191 -2.73 8.48 -4.65
N LEU A 192 -3.44 8.02 -3.62
CA LEU A 192 -3.75 6.62 -3.29
C LEU A 192 -5.27 6.43 -3.30
N MET A 193 -5.95 7.05 -4.28
CA MET A 193 -7.41 7.11 -4.31
C MET A 193 -8.03 5.73 -4.57
N PRO A 194 -8.76 5.16 -3.60
CA PRO A 194 -9.41 3.86 -3.75
C PRO A 194 -10.63 3.90 -4.65
N LEU A 195 -11.02 2.75 -5.16
CA LEU A 195 -12.38 2.56 -5.66
C LEU A 195 -13.37 2.87 -4.53
N ARG A 196 -14.43 3.61 -4.85
CA ARG A 196 -15.48 3.94 -3.86
C ARG A 196 -16.41 2.75 -3.65
N LEU A 197 -15.94 1.78 -2.89
CA LEU A 197 -16.73 0.62 -2.48
C LEU A 197 -17.46 0.93 -1.17
N THR A 198 -18.78 0.76 -1.16
CA THR A 198 -19.58 1.01 0.04
C THR A 198 -19.36 -0.08 1.08
N GLY A 199 -19.03 0.32 2.29
CA GLY A 199 -18.86 -0.58 3.42
C GLY A 199 -17.62 -1.45 3.39
N ALA A 200 -16.61 -1.09 2.55
CA ALA A 200 -15.42 -1.91 2.33
C ALA A 200 -14.37 -1.74 3.43
N ASP A 201 -13.60 -2.78 3.60
CA ASP A 201 -12.40 -2.89 4.42
C ASP A 201 -11.16 -2.27 3.75
N GLY A 202 -11.18 -2.17 2.44
CA GLY A 202 -10.12 -1.65 1.60
C GLY A 202 -10.53 -1.61 0.13
N ALA A 203 -9.66 -1.16 -0.75
CA ALA A 203 -9.89 -1.25 -2.20
C ALA A 203 -8.59 -1.10 -2.99
N PRO A 204 -8.50 -1.71 -4.19
CA PRO A 204 -7.45 -1.43 -5.15
C PRO A 204 -7.39 0.05 -5.53
N VAL A 205 -6.17 0.54 -5.76
CA VAL A 205 -5.90 1.91 -6.16
C VAL A 205 -5.01 1.98 -7.41
N ARG A 206 -5.13 3.04 -8.22
CA ARG A 206 -4.03 3.49 -9.05
C ARG A 206 -3.24 4.51 -8.26
N ALA A 207 -2.20 4.04 -7.57
CA ALA A 207 -1.30 4.88 -6.81
C ALA A 207 -0.38 5.67 -7.76
N VAL A 208 -0.27 6.98 -7.55
CA VAL A 208 0.55 7.88 -8.38
C VAL A 208 1.28 8.86 -7.49
N ALA A 209 2.53 9.16 -7.82
CA ALA A 209 3.26 10.28 -7.23
C ALA A 209 3.53 11.37 -8.26
N ARG A 210 3.55 12.62 -7.79
CA ARG A 210 4.07 13.78 -8.51
C ARG A 210 5.36 14.24 -7.85
N LEU A 211 6.37 14.48 -8.67
CA LEU A 211 7.67 15.01 -8.27
C LEU A 211 7.81 16.44 -8.80
N GLY A 212 8.20 17.38 -7.89
CA GLY A 212 8.37 18.77 -8.30
C GLY A 212 8.61 19.75 -7.16
#